data_c3440bcc32eb6c6ae1a580ff6962594c
#
_entry.id   c3440bcc32eb6c6ae1a580ff6962594c
#
_cell.length_a   1.000
_cell.length_b   1.000
_cell.length_c   1.000
_cell.angle_alpha   90.00
_cell.angle_beta   90.00
_cell.angle_gamma   90.00
#
_symmetry.space_group_name_H-M   'P 1'
#
loop_
_entity.id
_entity.type
_entity.pdbx_description
1 polymer ?
#
loop_
_entity_poly.entity_id
_entity_poly.type
_entity_poly.pdbx_seq_one_letter_code
_entity_poly.pdbx_strand_id
1 'polypeptide(L)'
;MHADEGMWMLGNLNKETRKTMKELGLQMPADQLYSTRHPSLKDAVVSFGGFCSGVVVSEDGLVFTNHHCGFSSIQQHSSVGHDYLKDGFTAHSREEELPNPELYVRFLLRTENVTRRVLKATTPGMTESERSLAIDSMMVLLGDEVTKKDSTLVGIVDAYYGGNEFWLSVYRDFNDVRLVFAPPSSIGKFGWDTDNWMWPRHTGDFCVFRIYAGKDNRPADYSPDNVPYRPEYVAPITLDGYKEGSLRGHRS
;
A
#
# COMPACT_ATOMS: atom_id res chain seq x y z
N MET A 1 20.71 -20.73 -7.30
CA MET A 1 20.19 -19.37 -7.13
C MET A 1 20.28 -19.05 -5.65
N HIS A 2 21.08 -18.08 -5.25
CA HIS A 2 21.00 -17.53 -3.91
C HIS A 2 19.90 -16.48 -3.95
N ALA A 3 18.86 -16.65 -3.10
CA ALA A 3 17.93 -15.58 -2.84
C ALA A 3 18.61 -14.65 -1.84
N ASP A 4 18.68 -13.36 -2.16
CA ASP A 4 19.13 -12.37 -1.20
C ASP A 4 18.12 -12.28 -0.07
N GLU A 5 18.59 -12.39 1.17
CA GLU A 5 17.74 -12.38 2.34
C GLU A 5 17.47 -10.94 2.81
N GLY A 6 16.28 -10.73 3.35
CA GLY A 6 15.90 -9.57 4.11
C GLY A 6 14.93 -8.62 3.41
N MET A 7 13.96 -8.15 4.17
CA MET A 7 13.13 -7.01 3.83
C MET A 7 13.68 -5.79 4.55
N TRP A 8 14.17 -4.81 3.79
CA TRP A 8 14.77 -3.62 4.36
C TRP A 8 13.73 -2.50 4.48
N MET A 9 13.59 -1.95 5.67
CA MET A 9 12.75 -0.76 5.89
C MET A 9 13.35 0.43 5.15
N LEU A 10 12.67 0.95 4.15
CA LEU A 10 13.15 2.07 3.34
C LEU A 10 13.43 3.34 4.17
N GLY A 11 12.68 3.55 5.26
CA GLY A 11 12.91 4.64 6.21
C GLY A 11 14.14 4.48 7.10
N ASN A 12 14.78 3.30 7.12
CA ASN A 12 15.92 2.97 7.98
C ASN A 12 17.09 2.34 7.21
N LEU A 13 17.34 2.77 5.99
CA LEU A 13 18.44 2.27 5.18
C LEU A 13 19.80 2.79 5.72
N ASN A 14 20.57 1.90 6.33
CA ASN A 14 21.95 2.19 6.75
C ASN A 14 22.92 2.20 5.55
N LYS A 15 24.18 2.57 5.82
CA LYS A 15 25.20 2.69 4.77
C LYS A 15 25.49 1.36 4.07
N GLU A 16 25.50 0.25 4.81
CA GLU A 16 25.79 -1.08 4.28
C GLU A 16 24.65 -1.60 3.41
N THR A 17 23.40 -1.48 3.90
CA THR A 17 22.22 -1.84 3.12
C THR A 17 22.17 -1.08 1.80
N ARG A 18 22.44 0.24 1.81
CA ARG A 18 22.51 1.04 0.58
C ARG A 18 23.61 0.59 -0.37
N LYS A 19 24.76 0.17 0.18
CA LYS A 19 25.87 -0.38 -0.61
C LYS A 19 25.44 -1.68 -1.29
N THR A 20 24.84 -2.61 -0.53
CA THR A 20 24.33 -3.88 -1.05
C THR A 20 23.26 -3.65 -2.14
N MET A 21 22.31 -2.74 -1.92
CA MET A 21 21.31 -2.40 -2.93
C MET A 21 21.93 -1.88 -4.23
N LYS A 22 23.01 -1.08 -4.13
CA LYS A 22 23.74 -0.60 -5.31
C LYS A 22 24.49 -1.72 -6.03
N GLU A 23 25.10 -2.63 -5.30
CA GLU A 23 25.77 -3.82 -5.85
C GLU A 23 24.77 -4.75 -6.58
N LEU A 24 23.52 -4.80 -6.09
CA LEU A 24 22.40 -5.49 -6.72
C LEU A 24 21.77 -4.74 -7.89
N GLY A 25 22.29 -3.57 -8.24
CA GLY A 25 21.87 -2.81 -9.42
C GLY A 25 20.95 -1.61 -9.16
N LEU A 26 20.73 -1.21 -7.90
CA LEU A 26 19.96 -0.01 -7.60
C LEU A 26 20.71 1.25 -8.08
N GLN A 27 20.13 1.95 -9.04
CA GLN A 27 20.68 3.22 -9.56
C GLN A 27 20.04 4.45 -8.89
N MET A 28 18.85 4.29 -8.32
CA MET A 28 18.10 5.36 -7.68
C MET A 28 18.74 5.78 -6.35
N PRO A 29 18.94 7.08 -6.08
CA PRO A 29 19.38 7.58 -4.78
C PRO A 29 18.41 7.21 -3.66
N ALA A 30 18.92 7.01 -2.45
CA ALA A 30 18.10 6.58 -1.32
C ALA A 30 17.01 7.58 -0.93
N ASP A 31 17.22 8.87 -1.13
CA ASP A 31 16.25 9.94 -0.88
C ASP A 31 15.14 9.97 -1.94
N GLN A 32 15.37 9.44 -3.13
CA GLN A 32 14.32 9.21 -4.13
C GLN A 32 13.49 7.95 -3.84
N LEU A 33 14.03 6.98 -3.08
CA LEU A 33 13.27 5.85 -2.61
C LEU A 33 12.35 6.23 -1.44
N TYR A 34 12.90 6.92 -0.47
CA TYR A 34 12.19 7.35 0.74
C TYR A 34 12.67 8.73 1.18
N SER A 35 11.75 9.67 1.25
CA SER A 35 11.97 11.00 1.82
C SER A 35 10.72 11.46 2.61
N THR A 36 10.96 12.25 3.66
CA THR A 36 9.92 12.99 4.37
C THR A 36 9.98 14.49 4.08
N ARG A 37 10.90 14.91 3.19
CA ARG A 37 11.16 16.32 2.86
C ARG A 37 10.70 16.69 1.44
N HIS A 38 10.65 15.73 0.56
CA HIS A 38 10.20 15.89 -0.83
C HIS A 38 9.54 14.60 -1.32
N PRO A 39 8.73 14.67 -2.38
CA PRO A 39 8.12 13.49 -3.00
C PRO A 39 9.16 12.44 -3.40
N SER A 40 8.86 11.18 -3.18
CA SER A 40 9.74 10.03 -3.41
C SER A 40 8.92 8.80 -3.80
N LEU A 41 9.56 7.72 -4.20
CA LEU A 41 8.89 6.49 -4.62
C LEU A 41 7.89 5.96 -3.56
N LYS A 42 8.18 6.15 -2.27
CA LYS A 42 7.25 5.77 -1.19
C LYS A 42 5.85 6.38 -1.37
N ASP A 43 5.75 7.57 -1.97
CA ASP A 43 4.50 8.30 -2.15
C ASP A 43 3.65 7.78 -3.31
N ALA A 44 4.24 6.93 -4.18
CA ALA A 44 3.49 6.21 -5.20
C ALA A 44 3.05 4.81 -4.74
N VAL A 45 3.69 4.23 -3.73
CA VAL A 45 3.38 2.89 -3.25
C VAL A 45 2.43 2.98 -2.07
N VAL A 46 1.26 2.36 -2.20
CA VAL A 46 0.16 2.51 -1.24
C VAL A 46 -0.26 1.16 -0.65
N SER A 47 -0.86 1.20 0.54
CA SER A 47 -1.64 0.08 1.05
C SER A 47 -3.06 0.20 0.49
N PHE A 48 -3.52 -0.88 -0.11
CA PHE A 48 -4.84 -0.98 -0.72
C PHE A 48 -5.76 -1.78 0.20
N GLY A 49 -6.75 -1.11 0.77
CA GLY A 49 -7.70 -1.68 1.72
C GLY A 49 -7.10 -2.21 3.03
N GLY A 50 -5.80 -2.00 3.30
CA GLY A 50 -5.09 -2.53 4.46
C GLY A 50 -4.62 -3.99 4.32
N PHE A 51 -4.97 -4.67 3.25
CA PHE A 51 -4.66 -6.10 3.02
C PHE A 51 -3.83 -6.36 1.75
N CYS A 52 -3.73 -5.38 0.87
CA CYS A 52 -2.96 -5.46 -0.38
C CYS A 52 -2.09 -4.22 -0.57
N SER A 53 -1.27 -4.25 -1.62
CA SER A 53 -0.48 -3.12 -2.09
C SER A 53 -1.01 -2.62 -3.43
N GLY A 54 -0.80 -1.32 -3.69
CA GLY A 54 -1.07 -0.71 -4.98
C GLY A 54 0.03 0.28 -5.35
N VAL A 55 0.04 0.69 -6.61
CA VAL A 55 0.96 1.69 -7.14
C VAL A 55 0.20 2.77 -7.87
N VAL A 56 0.41 4.02 -7.47
CA VAL A 56 -0.14 5.19 -8.15
C VAL A 56 0.66 5.46 -9.43
N VAL A 57 -0.02 5.46 -10.59
CA VAL A 57 0.61 5.49 -11.91
C VAL A 57 0.16 6.67 -12.79
N SER A 58 -0.70 7.55 -12.27
CA SER A 58 -1.13 8.74 -13.03
C SER A 58 -1.33 9.95 -12.13
N GLU A 59 -1.20 11.14 -12.71
CA GLU A 59 -1.47 12.42 -12.05
C GLU A 59 -2.95 12.61 -11.67
N ASP A 60 -3.82 11.75 -12.19
CA ASP A 60 -5.26 11.69 -11.91
C ASP A 60 -5.62 10.56 -10.95
N GLY A 61 -4.70 10.10 -10.12
CA GLY A 61 -4.95 9.17 -9.03
C GLY A 61 -5.26 7.73 -9.43
N LEU A 62 -4.87 7.26 -10.63
CA LEU A 62 -5.00 5.84 -10.98
C LEU A 62 -4.05 4.98 -10.15
N VAL A 63 -4.59 3.88 -9.60
CA VAL A 63 -3.87 2.90 -8.80
C VAL A 63 -3.98 1.53 -9.47
N PHE A 64 -2.83 0.93 -9.73
CA PHE A 64 -2.76 -0.48 -10.14
C PHE A 64 -2.59 -1.36 -8.91
N THR A 65 -3.39 -2.42 -8.84
CA THR A 65 -3.29 -3.47 -7.82
C THR A 65 -3.59 -4.83 -8.46
N ASN A 66 -3.49 -5.90 -7.69
CA ASN A 66 -3.79 -7.24 -8.20
C ASN A 66 -5.30 -7.44 -8.36
N HIS A 67 -5.71 -8.28 -9.34
CA HIS A 67 -7.10 -8.66 -9.54
C HIS A 67 -7.70 -9.33 -8.30
N HIS A 68 -6.95 -10.22 -7.65
CA HIS A 68 -7.42 -10.87 -6.43
C HIS A 68 -7.63 -9.88 -5.28
N CYS A 69 -6.91 -8.75 -5.24
CA CYS A 69 -7.13 -7.68 -4.29
C CYS A 69 -8.42 -6.90 -4.55
N GLY A 70 -8.78 -6.72 -5.82
CA GLY A 70 -10.02 -6.07 -6.23
C GLY A 70 -11.23 -7.01 -6.30
N PHE A 71 -11.04 -8.32 -6.06
CA PHE A 71 -12.08 -9.33 -6.31
C PHE A 71 -13.41 -9.02 -5.62
N SER A 72 -13.39 -8.69 -4.34
CA SER A 72 -14.60 -8.36 -3.58
C SER A 72 -15.32 -7.14 -4.14
N SER A 73 -14.58 -6.09 -4.54
CA SER A 73 -15.13 -4.91 -5.19
C SER A 73 -15.80 -5.25 -6.53
N ILE A 74 -15.13 -6.04 -7.37
CA ILE A 74 -15.68 -6.48 -8.66
C ILE A 74 -16.95 -7.30 -8.44
N GLN A 75 -16.94 -8.21 -7.44
CA GLN A 75 -18.08 -9.04 -7.10
C GLN A 75 -19.27 -8.23 -6.58
N GLN A 76 -19.05 -7.24 -5.72
CA GLN A 76 -20.12 -6.38 -5.19
C GLN A 76 -20.87 -5.61 -6.29
N HIS A 77 -20.18 -5.26 -7.36
CA HIS A 77 -20.77 -4.58 -8.51
C HIS A 77 -21.37 -5.55 -9.55
N SER A 78 -21.10 -6.86 -9.44
CA SER A 78 -21.66 -7.85 -10.34
C SER A 78 -23.10 -8.17 -10.00
N SER A 79 -23.90 -8.46 -11.04
CA SER A 79 -25.30 -8.87 -10.95
C SER A 79 -25.62 -9.91 -12.00
N VAL A 80 -26.83 -10.49 -11.96
CA VAL A 80 -27.28 -11.46 -12.97
C VAL A 80 -27.25 -10.89 -14.40
N GLY A 81 -27.46 -9.57 -14.54
CA GLY A 81 -27.43 -8.88 -15.84
C GLY A 81 -26.05 -8.38 -16.26
N HIS A 82 -25.10 -8.26 -15.31
CA HIS A 82 -23.77 -7.71 -15.53
C HIS A 82 -22.77 -8.46 -14.64
N ASP A 83 -22.22 -9.55 -15.12
CA ASP A 83 -21.24 -10.37 -14.40
C ASP A 83 -19.82 -9.87 -14.68
N TYR A 84 -19.38 -8.84 -13.94
CA TYR A 84 -18.05 -8.25 -14.10
C TYR A 84 -16.90 -9.19 -13.74
N LEU A 85 -17.13 -10.23 -12.94
CA LEU A 85 -16.13 -11.27 -12.71
C LEU A 85 -15.90 -12.10 -13.96
N LYS A 86 -16.97 -12.38 -14.72
CA LYS A 86 -16.91 -13.19 -15.93
C LYS A 86 -16.50 -12.38 -17.15
N ASP A 87 -17.10 -11.21 -17.33
CA ASP A 87 -17.03 -10.42 -18.56
C ASP A 87 -15.95 -9.31 -18.48
N GLY A 88 -15.45 -9.02 -17.27
CA GLY A 88 -14.60 -7.88 -17.00
C GLY A 88 -15.40 -6.58 -16.87
N PHE A 89 -14.71 -5.50 -16.51
CA PHE A 89 -15.28 -4.16 -16.40
C PHE A 89 -14.32 -3.12 -16.97
N THR A 90 -14.87 -2.15 -17.68
CA THR A 90 -14.11 -0.98 -18.16
C THR A 90 -15.02 0.25 -18.08
N ALA A 91 -14.63 1.24 -17.29
CA ALA A 91 -15.24 2.56 -17.30
C ALA A 91 -14.68 3.36 -18.49
N HIS A 92 -15.55 3.88 -19.34
CA HIS A 92 -15.21 4.72 -20.49
C HIS A 92 -15.25 6.22 -20.17
N SER A 93 -15.84 6.56 -19.02
CA SER A 93 -15.86 7.92 -18.47
C SER A 93 -15.74 7.85 -16.93
N ARG A 94 -15.52 9.02 -16.31
CA ARG A 94 -15.40 9.11 -14.84
C ARG A 94 -16.73 8.84 -14.13
N GLU A 95 -17.84 9.12 -14.79
CA GLU A 95 -19.19 8.89 -14.30
C GLU A 95 -19.53 7.39 -14.25
N GLU A 96 -18.85 6.58 -15.05
CA GLU A 96 -19.02 5.12 -15.07
C GLU A 96 -18.15 4.40 -14.04
N GLU A 97 -17.18 5.10 -13.42
CA GLU A 97 -16.33 4.52 -12.39
C GLU A 97 -17.14 4.14 -11.15
N LEU A 98 -17.00 2.90 -10.68
CA LEU A 98 -17.86 2.32 -9.66
C LEU A 98 -17.31 2.56 -8.24
N PRO A 99 -18.04 3.26 -7.36
CA PRO A 99 -17.58 3.59 -6.01
C PRO A 99 -17.55 2.37 -5.10
N ASN A 100 -16.56 2.30 -4.19
CA ASN A 100 -16.39 1.22 -3.23
C ASN A 100 -16.33 1.80 -1.80
N PRO A 101 -17.47 1.94 -1.10
CA PRO A 101 -17.57 2.67 0.16
C PRO A 101 -16.74 2.11 1.31
N GLU A 102 -16.41 0.82 1.29
CA GLU A 102 -15.63 0.15 2.35
C GLU A 102 -14.13 0.05 2.01
N LEU A 103 -13.76 0.52 0.82
CA LEU A 103 -12.39 0.47 0.34
C LEU A 103 -11.69 1.81 0.60
N TYR A 104 -10.46 1.74 1.09
CA TYR A 104 -9.61 2.91 1.23
C TYR A 104 -8.23 2.66 0.63
N VAL A 105 -7.56 3.73 0.25
CA VAL A 105 -6.16 3.73 -0.15
C VAL A 105 -5.36 4.54 0.85
N ARG A 106 -4.31 3.93 1.40
CA ARG A 106 -3.51 4.45 2.49
C ARG A 106 -2.09 4.80 2.03
N PHE A 107 -1.71 6.06 2.22
CA PHE A 107 -0.39 6.58 1.92
C PHE A 107 0.47 6.66 3.18
N LEU A 108 1.69 6.14 3.13
CA LEU A 108 2.68 6.29 4.19
C LEU A 108 3.30 7.70 4.11
N LEU A 109 3.09 8.51 5.13
CA LEU A 109 3.69 9.84 5.22
C LEU A 109 5.08 9.80 5.83
N ARG A 110 5.24 9.12 6.98
CA ARG A 110 6.52 8.96 7.68
C ARG A 110 6.52 7.78 8.62
N THR A 111 7.71 7.35 9.00
CA THR A 111 7.95 6.38 10.08
C THR A 111 8.86 7.00 11.14
N GLU A 112 8.65 6.61 12.40
CA GLU A 112 9.43 7.08 13.56
C GLU A 112 9.72 5.91 14.50
N ASN A 113 10.98 5.77 14.94
CA ASN A 113 11.33 4.78 15.96
C ASN A 113 10.86 5.25 17.33
N VAL A 114 9.88 4.54 17.90
CA VAL A 114 9.27 4.85 19.20
C VAL A 114 9.63 3.82 20.28
N THR A 115 10.61 2.97 20.04
CA THR A 115 11.02 1.88 20.94
C THR A 115 11.20 2.37 22.37
N ARG A 116 11.91 3.47 22.59
CA ARG A 116 12.12 4.03 23.94
C ARG A 116 10.83 4.46 24.60
N ARG A 117 9.86 4.98 23.84
CA ARG A 117 8.57 5.40 24.38
C ARG A 117 7.72 4.19 24.79
N VAL A 118 7.68 3.17 23.94
CA VAL A 118 6.96 1.92 24.24
C VAL A 118 7.55 1.22 25.46
N LEU A 119 8.86 1.01 25.48
CA LEU A 119 9.52 0.29 26.57
C LEU A 119 9.52 1.04 27.92
N LYS A 120 9.29 2.35 27.94
CA LYS A 120 9.06 3.10 29.21
C LYS A 120 7.79 2.66 29.94
N ALA A 121 6.84 2.04 29.30
CA ALA A 121 5.65 1.47 29.94
C ALA A 121 5.94 0.19 30.73
N THR A 122 7.12 -0.40 30.59
CA THR A 122 7.48 -1.66 31.24
C THR A 122 8.46 -1.44 32.40
N THR A 123 8.34 -2.29 33.43
CA THR A 123 9.23 -2.29 34.60
C THR A 123 9.81 -3.68 34.83
N PRO A 124 11.01 -3.82 35.49
CA PRO A 124 11.67 -5.08 35.72
C PRO A 124 10.90 -6.13 36.52
N GLY A 125 9.85 -5.72 37.25
CA GLY A 125 9.05 -6.63 38.08
C GLY A 125 7.78 -7.16 37.42
N MET A 126 7.48 -6.76 36.18
CA MET A 126 6.32 -7.22 35.45
C MET A 126 6.44 -8.67 35.01
N THR A 127 5.35 -9.43 35.15
CA THR A 127 5.19 -10.71 34.46
C THR A 127 5.15 -10.49 32.94
N GLU A 128 5.36 -11.55 32.16
CA GLU A 128 5.30 -11.48 30.70
C GLU A 128 3.95 -10.97 30.20
N SER A 129 2.85 -11.41 30.81
CA SER A 129 1.49 -10.95 30.47
C SER A 129 1.28 -9.46 30.77
N GLU A 130 1.72 -8.98 31.93
CA GLU A 130 1.63 -7.55 32.28
C GLU A 130 2.50 -6.69 31.35
N ARG A 131 3.68 -7.20 31.01
CA ARG A 131 4.59 -6.54 30.07
C ARG A 131 3.96 -6.41 28.67
N SER A 132 3.35 -7.49 28.16
CA SER A 132 2.66 -7.48 26.86
C SER A 132 1.53 -6.47 26.85
N LEU A 133 0.65 -6.51 27.85
CA LEU A 133 -0.46 -5.57 27.97
C LEU A 133 0.00 -4.09 28.05
N ALA A 134 1.09 -3.82 28.78
CA ALA A 134 1.65 -2.48 28.89
C ALA A 134 2.21 -1.98 27.53
N ILE A 135 2.88 -2.87 26.79
CA ILE A 135 3.39 -2.58 25.44
C ILE A 135 2.21 -2.30 24.50
N ASP A 136 1.23 -3.20 24.40
CA ASP A 136 0.08 -3.08 23.52
C ASP A 136 -0.70 -1.78 23.79
N SER A 137 -0.94 -1.48 25.09
CA SER A 137 -1.60 -0.24 25.48
C SER A 137 -0.82 1.00 25.07
N MET A 138 0.51 0.98 25.18
CA MET A 138 1.35 2.10 24.76
C MET A 138 1.38 2.25 23.24
N MET A 139 1.41 1.14 22.49
CA MET A 139 1.35 1.16 21.03
C MET A 139 0.04 1.84 20.55
N VAL A 140 -1.09 1.46 21.13
CA VAL A 140 -2.40 2.09 20.83
C VAL A 140 -2.37 3.58 21.18
N LEU A 141 -1.90 3.94 22.38
CA LEU A 141 -1.81 5.34 22.82
C LEU A 141 -1.01 6.21 21.84
N LEU A 142 0.13 5.70 21.37
CA LEU A 142 1.00 6.41 20.44
C LEU A 142 0.35 6.59 19.06
N GLY A 143 -0.41 5.61 18.59
CA GLY A 143 -1.23 5.73 17.39
C GLY A 143 -2.33 6.78 17.55
N ASP A 144 -3.06 6.75 18.66
CA ASP A 144 -4.14 7.69 18.97
C ASP A 144 -3.64 9.15 19.09
N GLU A 145 -2.42 9.35 19.58
CA GLU A 145 -1.82 10.70 19.64
C GLU A 145 -1.71 11.36 18.26
N VAL A 146 -1.52 10.56 17.20
CA VAL A 146 -1.47 11.07 15.83
C VAL A 146 -2.85 11.57 15.39
N THR A 147 -3.86 10.72 15.54
CA THR A 147 -5.25 11.03 15.14
C THR A 147 -5.84 12.19 15.97
N LYS A 148 -5.47 12.29 17.26
CA LYS A 148 -5.89 13.43 18.11
C LYS A 148 -5.30 14.77 17.66
N LYS A 149 -4.10 14.77 17.08
CA LYS A 149 -3.46 15.99 16.55
C LYS A 149 -4.02 16.39 15.19
N ASP A 150 -4.31 15.42 14.36
CA ASP A 150 -4.88 15.60 13.02
C ASP A 150 -5.78 14.38 12.70
N SER A 151 -7.09 14.61 12.70
CA SER A 151 -8.10 13.55 12.48
C SER A 151 -8.07 12.96 11.07
N THR A 152 -7.34 13.57 10.14
CA THR A 152 -7.12 13.05 8.77
C THR A 152 -5.97 12.05 8.70
N LEU A 153 -5.26 11.84 9.82
CA LEU A 153 -4.12 10.95 9.90
C LEU A 153 -4.41 9.72 10.75
N VAL A 154 -3.77 8.61 10.39
CA VAL A 154 -3.82 7.35 11.12
C VAL A 154 -2.41 7.01 11.60
N GLY A 155 -2.27 6.75 12.90
CA GLY A 155 -1.02 6.28 13.50
C GLY A 155 -1.12 4.79 13.84
N ILE A 156 -0.15 4.01 13.36
CA ILE A 156 -0.03 2.58 13.68
C ILE A 156 1.37 2.33 14.20
N VAL A 157 1.47 1.63 15.33
CA VAL A 157 2.76 1.19 15.88
C VAL A 157 2.89 -0.31 15.68
N ASP A 158 3.95 -0.73 15.03
CA ASP A 158 4.27 -2.13 14.78
C ASP A 158 5.54 -2.54 15.51
N ALA A 159 5.57 -3.79 15.98
CA ALA A 159 6.74 -4.42 16.57
C ALA A 159 7.58 -5.12 15.51
N TYR A 160 8.87 -4.81 15.47
CA TYR A 160 9.85 -5.40 14.56
C TYR A 160 10.90 -6.22 15.31
N TYR A 161 11.57 -7.11 14.59
CA TYR A 161 12.69 -7.93 15.10
C TYR A 161 12.33 -8.67 16.40
N GLY A 162 11.14 -9.30 16.42
CA GLY A 162 10.67 -10.05 17.60
C GLY A 162 10.37 -9.18 18.82
N GLY A 163 9.96 -7.93 18.62
CA GLY A 163 9.63 -6.98 19.69
C GLY A 163 10.85 -6.23 20.25
N ASN A 164 11.97 -6.24 19.53
CA ASN A 164 13.16 -5.46 19.91
C ASN A 164 13.08 -4.00 19.47
N GLU A 165 12.29 -3.70 18.43
CA GLU A 165 12.07 -2.36 17.95
C GLU A 165 10.56 -2.11 17.74
N PHE A 166 10.12 -0.87 17.98
CA PHE A 166 8.76 -0.40 17.74
C PHE A 166 8.81 0.83 16.87
N TRP A 167 8.04 0.80 15.78
CA TRP A 167 8.01 1.88 14.80
C TRP A 167 6.59 2.39 14.63
N LEU A 168 6.41 3.70 14.81
CA LEU A 168 5.18 4.42 14.50
C LEU A 168 5.19 4.78 13.02
N SER A 169 4.23 4.28 12.29
CA SER A 169 3.93 4.68 10.92
C SER A 169 2.75 5.63 10.91
N VAL A 170 2.89 6.76 10.26
CA VAL A 170 1.83 7.76 10.10
C VAL A 170 1.34 7.73 8.67
N TYR A 171 0.05 7.57 8.52
CA TYR A 171 -0.62 7.40 7.24
C TYR A 171 -1.69 8.45 6.99
N ARG A 172 -2.08 8.57 5.73
CA ARG A 172 -3.28 9.27 5.29
C ARG A 172 -4.13 8.34 4.44
N ASP A 173 -5.41 8.23 4.79
CA ASP A 173 -6.37 7.38 4.11
C ASP A 173 -7.26 8.21 3.20
N PHE A 174 -7.54 7.69 2.00
CA PHE A 174 -8.52 8.20 1.05
C PHE A 174 -9.63 7.17 0.91
N ASN A 175 -10.87 7.56 1.18
CA ASN A 175 -12.02 6.66 1.28
C ASN A 175 -12.89 6.65 0.00
N ASP A 176 -12.76 7.60 -0.91
CA ASP A 176 -13.44 7.55 -2.20
C ASP A 176 -12.53 6.88 -3.24
N VAL A 177 -12.69 5.58 -3.36
CA VAL A 177 -11.93 4.72 -4.28
C VAL A 177 -12.89 4.05 -5.25
N ARG A 178 -12.68 4.24 -6.55
CA ARG A 178 -13.60 3.77 -7.58
C ARG A 178 -12.92 2.78 -8.50
N LEU A 179 -13.63 1.70 -8.87
CA LEU A 179 -13.18 0.71 -9.84
C LEU A 179 -13.24 1.32 -11.25
N VAL A 180 -12.12 1.26 -11.96
CA VAL A 180 -11.95 1.78 -13.33
C VAL A 180 -11.89 0.66 -14.34
N PHE A 181 -11.12 -0.39 -14.02
CA PHE A 181 -10.90 -1.51 -14.90
C PHE A 181 -10.65 -2.79 -14.13
N ALA A 182 -11.24 -3.88 -14.60
CA ALA A 182 -10.91 -5.23 -14.18
C ALA A 182 -10.99 -6.16 -15.39
N PRO A 183 -9.96 -6.97 -15.68
CA PRO A 183 -10.07 -8.02 -16.68
C PRO A 183 -11.04 -9.09 -16.19
N PRO A 184 -11.65 -9.88 -17.09
CA PRO A 184 -12.40 -11.06 -16.68
C PRO A 184 -11.51 -12.01 -15.86
N SER A 185 -12.12 -12.76 -14.93
CA SER A 185 -11.40 -13.71 -14.05
C SER A 185 -10.68 -14.80 -14.84
N SER A 186 -11.10 -15.09 -16.08
CA SER A 186 -10.36 -15.97 -17.00
C SER A 186 -8.96 -15.45 -17.36
N ILE A 187 -8.71 -14.16 -17.17
CA ILE A 187 -7.39 -13.52 -17.31
C ILE A 187 -6.81 -13.22 -15.92
N GLY A 188 -7.57 -12.53 -15.06
CA GLY A 188 -7.13 -12.06 -13.73
C GLY A 188 -6.80 -13.19 -12.77
N LYS A 189 -7.43 -14.36 -12.93
CA LYS A 189 -7.19 -15.57 -12.15
C LYS A 189 -6.98 -16.78 -13.08
N PHE A 190 -6.19 -16.60 -14.15
CA PHE A 190 -5.92 -17.70 -15.09
C PHE A 190 -5.26 -18.88 -14.38
N GLY A 191 -5.78 -20.10 -14.67
CA GLY A 191 -5.32 -21.32 -14.01
C GLY A 191 -5.97 -21.59 -12.66
N TRP A 192 -6.82 -20.69 -12.16
CA TRP A 192 -7.54 -20.79 -10.89
C TRP A 192 -6.61 -21.18 -9.73
N ASP A 193 -7.12 -21.93 -8.74
CA ASP A 193 -6.34 -22.30 -7.57
C ASP A 193 -5.27 -23.38 -7.87
N THR A 194 -5.44 -24.16 -8.94
CA THR A 194 -4.52 -25.24 -9.31
C THR A 194 -3.25 -24.71 -9.99
N ASP A 195 -3.40 -23.85 -11.00
CA ASP A 195 -2.28 -23.45 -11.87
C ASP A 195 -1.86 -21.98 -11.70
N ASN A 196 -2.64 -21.18 -10.96
CA ASN A 196 -2.38 -19.75 -10.78
C ASN A 196 -0.98 -19.46 -10.19
N TRP A 197 -0.48 -20.35 -9.34
CA TRP A 197 0.81 -20.22 -8.67
C TRP A 197 1.92 -21.07 -9.27
N MET A 198 1.62 -21.80 -10.33
CA MET A 198 2.61 -22.62 -11.00
C MET A 198 3.43 -21.82 -12.02
N TRP A 199 4.68 -22.18 -12.18
CA TRP A 199 5.54 -21.60 -13.19
C TRP A 199 5.45 -22.41 -14.51
N PRO A 200 5.38 -21.78 -15.68
CA PRO A 200 5.29 -20.32 -15.89
C PRO A 200 3.88 -19.78 -15.63
N ARG A 201 3.82 -18.59 -15.00
CA ARG A 201 2.53 -17.93 -14.76
C ARG A 201 2.03 -17.21 -16.00
N HIS A 202 0.76 -17.44 -16.34
CA HIS A 202 0.09 -16.81 -17.48
C HIS A 202 -1.03 -15.86 -17.05
N THR A 203 -1.24 -15.70 -15.75
CA THR A 203 -2.31 -14.84 -15.25
C THR A 203 -1.98 -13.35 -15.42
N GLY A 204 -2.97 -12.59 -15.86
CA GLY A 204 -2.96 -11.12 -15.84
C GLY A 204 -3.61 -10.60 -14.56
N ASP A 205 -2.97 -10.90 -13.41
CA ASP A 205 -3.49 -10.58 -12.08
C ASP A 205 -3.35 -9.08 -11.77
N PHE A 206 -4.17 -8.26 -12.40
CA PHE A 206 -4.22 -6.82 -12.15
C PHE A 206 -5.63 -6.28 -12.28
N CYS A 207 -5.90 -5.17 -11.61
CA CYS A 207 -7.05 -4.30 -11.80
C CYS A 207 -6.67 -2.85 -11.51
N VAL A 208 -7.51 -1.93 -11.91
CA VAL A 208 -7.25 -0.49 -11.82
C VAL A 208 -8.37 0.19 -11.07
N PHE A 209 -7.99 0.98 -10.10
CA PHE A 209 -8.87 1.87 -9.35
C PHE A 209 -8.44 3.31 -9.52
N ARG A 210 -9.30 4.25 -9.15
CA ARG A 210 -8.98 5.67 -9.04
C ARG A 210 -9.31 6.17 -7.65
N ILE A 211 -8.39 6.96 -7.09
CA ILE A 211 -8.60 7.70 -5.85
C ILE A 211 -9.27 9.02 -6.20
N TYR A 212 -10.30 9.36 -5.42
CA TYR A 212 -10.95 10.65 -5.46
C TYR A 212 -10.72 11.41 -4.15
N ALA A 213 -10.76 12.72 -4.22
CA ALA A 213 -10.55 13.63 -3.11
C ALA A 213 -11.51 14.80 -3.18
N GLY A 214 -11.64 15.55 -2.12
CA GLY A 214 -12.32 16.84 -2.14
C GLY A 214 -11.64 17.81 -3.12
N LYS A 215 -12.33 18.91 -3.47
CA LYS A 215 -11.82 19.95 -4.39
C LYS A 215 -10.52 20.60 -3.91
N ASP A 216 -10.21 20.49 -2.62
CA ASP A 216 -8.97 20.94 -1.98
C ASP A 216 -7.85 19.86 -2.01
N ASN A 217 -8.08 18.76 -2.72
CA ASN A 217 -7.19 17.59 -2.83
C ASN A 217 -6.96 16.84 -1.49
N ARG A 218 -7.87 17.01 -0.51
CA ARG A 218 -7.81 16.30 0.78
C ARG A 218 -8.71 15.09 0.80
N PRO A 219 -8.43 14.11 1.67
CA PRO A 219 -9.33 12.98 1.89
C PRO A 219 -10.77 13.44 2.13
N ALA A 220 -11.69 12.76 1.50
CA ALA A 220 -13.13 12.97 1.67
C ALA A 220 -13.84 11.62 1.57
N ASP A 221 -14.99 11.53 2.23
CA ASP A 221 -15.92 10.43 1.98
C ASP A 221 -16.51 10.53 0.58
N TYR A 222 -17.09 9.42 0.08
CA TYR A 222 -17.67 9.40 -1.24
C TYR A 222 -18.65 10.58 -1.46
N SER A 223 -18.42 11.29 -2.55
CA SER A 223 -19.34 12.31 -3.07
C SER A 223 -19.25 12.36 -4.59
N PRO A 224 -20.39 12.57 -5.31
CA PRO A 224 -20.35 12.79 -6.74
C PRO A 224 -19.57 14.07 -7.14
N ASP A 225 -19.40 15.00 -6.20
CA ASP A 225 -18.67 16.26 -6.41
C ASP A 225 -17.16 16.12 -6.21
N ASN A 226 -16.68 14.98 -5.73
CA ASN A 226 -15.26 14.72 -5.57
C ASN A 226 -14.55 14.69 -6.92
N VAL A 227 -13.28 15.08 -6.91
CA VAL A 227 -12.43 15.12 -8.09
C VAL A 227 -11.31 14.08 -7.97
N PRO A 228 -10.72 13.61 -9.08
CA PRO A 228 -9.56 12.74 -9.02
C PRO A 228 -8.46 13.33 -8.13
N TYR A 229 -7.93 12.51 -7.25
CA TYR A 229 -6.81 12.87 -6.40
C TYR A 229 -5.56 13.17 -7.24
N ARG A 230 -4.86 14.24 -6.90
CA ARG A 230 -3.59 14.62 -7.51
C ARG A 230 -2.44 14.21 -6.59
N PRO A 231 -1.75 13.10 -6.87
CA PRO A 231 -0.66 12.60 -6.04
C PRO A 231 0.59 13.51 -6.14
N GLU A 232 1.37 13.55 -5.07
CA GLU A 232 2.65 14.28 -5.05
C GLU A 232 3.75 13.54 -5.85
N TYR A 233 3.61 12.24 -6.02
CA TYR A 233 4.53 11.39 -6.80
C TYR A 233 3.77 10.32 -7.56
N VAL A 234 4.20 10.07 -8.77
CA VAL A 234 3.64 9.06 -9.67
C VAL A 234 4.76 8.13 -10.11
N ALA A 235 4.53 6.81 -9.99
CA ALA A 235 5.46 5.84 -10.53
C ALA A 235 5.36 5.81 -12.06
N PRO A 236 6.45 6.05 -12.79
CA PRO A 236 6.43 5.99 -14.23
C PRO A 236 6.25 4.56 -14.72
N ILE A 237 5.42 4.38 -15.76
CA ILE A 237 5.26 3.11 -16.45
C ILE A 237 6.31 3.04 -17.57
N THR A 238 7.08 1.94 -17.63
CA THR A 238 7.99 1.67 -18.74
C THR A 238 7.54 0.43 -19.51
N LEU A 239 7.72 0.47 -20.83
CA LEU A 239 7.51 -0.68 -21.71
C LEU A 239 8.82 -1.40 -22.08
N ASP A 240 9.97 -0.94 -21.56
CA ASP A 240 11.29 -1.54 -21.84
C ASP A 240 11.47 -2.92 -21.20
N GLY A 241 10.56 -3.29 -20.27
CA GLY A 241 10.61 -4.55 -19.53
C GLY A 241 11.78 -4.58 -18.52
N TYR A 242 12.21 -5.78 -18.19
CA TYR A 242 13.33 -6.04 -17.28
C TYR A 242 14.15 -7.23 -17.80
N LYS A 243 15.41 -7.31 -17.33
CA LYS A 243 16.35 -8.38 -17.67
C LYS A 243 16.63 -9.24 -16.45
N GLU A 244 17.14 -10.44 -16.65
CA GLU A 244 17.66 -11.27 -15.57
C GLU A 244 18.72 -10.49 -14.79
N GLY A 245 18.67 -10.55 -13.45
CA GLY A 245 19.51 -9.80 -12.55
C GLY A 245 19.10 -8.33 -12.32
N SER A 246 18.00 -7.85 -12.90
CA SER A 246 17.47 -6.53 -12.54
C SER A 246 16.96 -6.50 -11.11
N LEU A 247 17.32 -5.45 -10.36
CA LEU A 247 16.78 -5.20 -9.02
C LEU A 247 15.28 -4.88 -9.13
N ARG A 248 14.48 -5.51 -8.30
CA ARG A 248 13.04 -5.23 -8.16
C ARG A 248 12.72 -4.84 -6.73
N GLY A 249 11.83 -3.86 -6.57
CA GLY A 249 11.20 -3.56 -5.30
C GLY A 249 9.87 -4.30 -5.19
N HIS A 250 9.62 -4.88 -4.03
CA HIS A 250 8.34 -5.47 -3.68
C HIS A 250 7.91 -4.91 -2.32
N ARG A 251 6.64 -4.59 -2.18
CA ARG A 251 6.02 -4.28 -0.89
C ARG A 251 5.21 -5.50 -0.46
N SER A 252 5.56 -6.05 0.66
CA SER A 252 4.77 -7.06 1.40
C SER A 252 3.85 -6.37 2.39
#